data_41bd0ebf4587cd60fc35ec50ed3380fc
#
_entry.id   41bd0ebf4587cd60fc35ec50ed3380fc
#
_cell.length_a   1.000
_cell.length_b   1.000
_cell.length_c   1.000
_cell.angle_alpha   90.00
_cell.angle_beta   90.00
_cell.angle_gamma   90.00
#
_symmetry.space_group_name_H-M   'P 1'
#
loop_
_entity.id
_entity.type
_entity.pdbx_description
1 polymer ?
#
loop_
_entity_poly.entity_id
_entity_poly.type
_entity_poly.pdbx_seq_one_letter_code
_entity_poly.pdbx_strand_id
1 'polypeptide(L)'
;MRRLAIAALVVAGLGAALTSGPASGDEFTQQDTERWQKQYMEVVQEGRSLWTSPELGTNGVACAQCHPNAANTHPETYPKFQQQLGKVVPMREMINWCIMNPLEGKALAVDSQKMTALEAYVTWERRGVKLEPGKH
;
A
#
# COMPACT_ATOMS: atom_id res chain seq x y z
N MET A 1 8.66 65.19 -60.86
CA MET A 1 9.13 64.99 -59.45
C MET A 1 8.07 64.10 -58.80
N ARG A 2 8.35 62.79 -58.70
CA ARG A 2 7.44 61.78 -58.15
C ARG A 2 7.87 61.50 -56.70
N ARG A 3 7.02 61.77 -55.73
CA ARG A 3 7.23 61.46 -54.31
C ARG A 3 6.72 60.05 -54.05
N LEU A 4 7.63 59.11 -53.73
CA LEU A 4 7.30 57.78 -53.25
C LEU A 4 6.96 57.89 -51.75
N ALA A 5 5.75 57.48 -51.41
CA ALA A 5 5.32 57.24 -50.05
C ALA A 5 5.63 55.81 -49.65
N ILE A 6 6.45 55.64 -48.63
CA ILE A 6 6.76 54.32 -48.01
C ILE A 6 5.73 54.07 -46.92
N ALA A 7 4.89 53.07 -47.15
CA ALA A 7 3.92 52.59 -46.10
C ALA A 7 4.64 51.62 -45.18
N ALA A 8 4.76 51.95 -43.91
CA ALA A 8 5.27 51.06 -42.88
C ALA A 8 4.17 50.11 -42.42
N LEU A 9 4.34 48.84 -42.61
CA LEU A 9 3.49 47.77 -42.08
C LEU A 9 3.88 47.51 -40.62
N VAL A 10 3.02 47.86 -39.67
CA VAL A 10 3.17 47.44 -38.27
C VAL A 10 2.53 46.07 -38.13
N VAL A 11 3.36 45.04 -37.96
CA VAL A 11 2.91 43.68 -37.58
C VAL A 11 2.70 43.64 -36.07
N ALA A 12 1.45 43.70 -35.65
CA ALA A 12 1.07 43.46 -34.25
C ALA A 12 1.12 41.97 -33.96
N GLY A 13 2.21 41.50 -33.31
CA GLY A 13 2.32 40.12 -32.83
C GLY A 13 1.39 39.91 -31.63
N LEU A 14 0.31 39.13 -31.82
CA LEU A 14 -0.50 38.59 -30.74
C LEU A 14 0.32 37.50 -30.00
N GLY A 15 1.00 37.88 -28.91
CA GLY A 15 1.58 36.94 -27.97
C GLY A 15 0.49 36.27 -27.17
N ALA A 16 0.11 35.03 -27.52
CA ALA A 16 -0.72 34.21 -26.66
C ALA A 16 0.08 33.80 -25.42
N ALA A 17 -0.16 34.48 -24.30
CA ALA A 17 0.34 34.07 -23.00
C ALA A 17 -0.36 32.75 -22.63
N LEU A 18 0.34 31.62 -22.74
CA LEU A 18 -0.06 30.35 -22.15
C LEU A 18 0.02 30.50 -20.62
N THR A 19 -1.07 30.89 -20.00
CA THR A 19 -1.21 30.80 -18.54
C THR A 19 -1.35 29.31 -18.20
N SER A 20 -0.24 28.64 -17.89
CA SER A 20 -0.27 27.36 -17.16
C SER A 20 -0.87 27.65 -15.78
N GLY A 21 -2.16 27.41 -15.62
CA GLY A 21 -2.80 27.37 -14.32
C GLY A 21 -2.10 26.33 -13.43
N PRO A 22 -2.07 26.52 -12.10
CA PRO A 22 -1.57 25.50 -11.20
C PRO A 22 -2.36 24.22 -11.45
N ALA A 23 -1.66 23.08 -11.63
CA ALA A 23 -2.29 21.79 -11.66
C ALA A 23 -2.95 21.59 -10.28
N SER A 24 -4.26 21.82 -10.18
CA SER A 24 -5.05 21.45 -9.02
C SER A 24 -5.04 19.92 -8.96
N GLY A 25 -4.20 19.34 -8.09
CA GLY A 25 -4.45 17.98 -7.65
C GLY A 25 -5.86 17.96 -7.04
N ASP A 26 -6.65 16.91 -7.32
CA ASP A 26 -7.98 16.77 -6.74
C ASP A 26 -7.89 16.92 -5.23
N GLU A 27 -8.52 17.96 -4.68
CA GLU A 27 -8.60 18.17 -3.25
C GLU A 27 -9.55 17.11 -2.68
N PHE A 28 -9.01 16.18 -1.88
CA PHE A 28 -9.81 15.13 -1.25
C PHE A 28 -10.76 15.75 -0.23
N THR A 29 -12.04 15.38 -0.33
CA THR A 29 -13.07 15.83 0.61
C THR A 29 -13.05 14.98 1.89
N GLN A 30 -13.63 15.51 2.97
CA GLN A 30 -13.84 14.72 4.19
C GLN A 30 -14.65 13.45 3.90
N GLN A 31 -15.66 13.53 3.03
CA GLN A 31 -16.47 12.38 2.63
C GLN A 31 -15.66 11.31 1.90
N ASP A 32 -14.68 11.69 1.08
CA ASP A 32 -13.77 10.75 0.44
C ASP A 32 -12.93 10.02 1.48
N THR A 33 -12.37 10.76 2.43
CA THR A 33 -11.57 10.20 3.53
C THR A 33 -12.37 9.19 4.36
N GLU A 34 -13.61 9.53 4.73
CA GLU A 34 -14.50 8.65 5.49
C GLU A 34 -14.85 7.38 4.71
N ARG A 35 -15.14 7.51 3.40
CA ARG A 35 -15.40 6.38 2.51
C ARG A 35 -14.21 5.42 2.41
N TRP A 36 -12.99 5.96 2.20
CA TRP A 36 -11.79 5.16 2.10
C TRP A 36 -11.43 4.49 3.43
N GLN A 37 -11.58 5.21 4.54
CA GLN A 37 -11.38 4.64 5.87
C GLN A 37 -12.33 3.46 6.12
N LYS A 38 -13.59 3.58 5.73
CA LYS A 38 -14.56 2.49 5.85
C LYS A 38 -14.13 1.27 5.02
N GLN A 39 -13.80 1.48 3.74
CA GLN A 39 -13.34 0.41 2.86
C GLN A 39 -12.08 -0.27 3.39
N TYR A 40 -11.11 0.52 3.87
CA TYR A 40 -9.90 -0.02 4.48
C TYR A 40 -10.21 -0.89 5.69
N MET A 41 -11.11 -0.45 6.57
CA MET A 41 -11.48 -1.20 7.76
C MET A 41 -12.24 -2.50 7.44
N GLU A 42 -13.00 -2.54 6.35
CA GLU A 42 -13.62 -3.79 5.86
C GLU A 42 -12.55 -4.83 5.49
N VAL A 43 -11.50 -4.41 4.78
CA VAL A 43 -10.35 -5.26 4.42
C VAL A 43 -9.57 -5.71 5.67
N VAL A 44 -9.38 -4.83 6.65
CA VAL A 44 -8.76 -5.17 7.94
C VAL A 44 -9.56 -6.24 8.69
N GLN A 45 -10.89 -6.15 8.71
CA GLN A 45 -11.75 -7.16 9.36
C GLN A 45 -11.71 -8.51 8.64
N GLU A 46 -11.65 -8.52 7.31
CA GLU A 46 -11.41 -9.75 6.55
C GLU A 46 -10.07 -10.38 6.95
N GLY A 47 -9.01 -9.58 7.02
CA GLY A 47 -7.69 -10.04 7.46
C GLY A 47 -7.69 -10.60 8.87
N ARG A 48 -8.42 -9.98 9.80
CA ARG A 48 -8.59 -10.49 11.16
C ARG A 48 -9.29 -11.85 11.16
N SER A 49 -10.33 -12.01 10.36
CA SER A 49 -11.05 -13.28 10.26
C SER A 49 -10.13 -14.39 9.74
N LEU A 50 -9.34 -14.14 8.69
CA LEU A 50 -8.34 -15.05 8.18
C LEU A 50 -7.24 -15.37 9.22
N TRP A 51 -6.80 -14.36 9.97
CA TRP A 51 -5.74 -14.50 10.97
C TRP A 51 -6.13 -15.42 12.13
N THR A 52 -7.38 -15.37 12.53
CA THR A 52 -7.93 -16.15 13.65
C THR A 52 -8.53 -17.49 13.24
N SER A 53 -8.77 -17.71 11.95
CA SER A 53 -9.31 -18.95 11.39
C SER A 53 -8.21 -19.93 11.00
N PRO A 54 -8.38 -21.24 11.19
CA PRO A 54 -7.44 -22.25 10.71
C PRO A 54 -7.56 -22.54 9.19
N GLU A 55 -8.43 -21.85 8.46
CA GLU A 55 -8.75 -22.15 7.06
C GLU A 55 -7.59 -22.01 6.07
N LEU A 56 -6.52 -21.30 6.45
CA LEU A 56 -5.33 -21.13 5.61
C LEU A 56 -4.39 -22.35 5.66
N GLY A 57 -4.56 -23.19 6.65
CA GLY A 57 -3.79 -24.41 6.85
C GLY A 57 -4.60 -25.67 6.71
N THR A 58 -3.97 -26.84 6.95
CA THR A 58 -4.62 -28.15 6.95
C THR A 58 -4.51 -28.86 8.30
N ASN A 59 -3.70 -28.34 9.22
CA ASN A 59 -3.42 -28.95 10.53
C ASN A 59 -4.20 -28.33 11.70
N GLY A 60 -5.16 -27.43 11.42
CA GLY A 60 -5.98 -26.78 12.44
C GLY A 60 -5.29 -25.61 13.17
N VAL A 61 -4.08 -25.24 12.77
CA VAL A 61 -3.34 -24.09 13.34
C VAL A 61 -3.77 -22.80 12.66
N ALA A 62 -3.96 -21.73 13.45
CA ALA A 62 -4.22 -20.38 12.97
C ALA A 62 -3.03 -19.45 13.31
N CYS A 63 -2.85 -18.38 12.52
CA CYS A 63 -1.79 -17.39 12.75
C CYS A 63 -1.82 -16.81 14.16
N ALA A 64 -3.03 -16.58 14.69
CA ALA A 64 -3.27 -16.01 16.01
C ALA A 64 -2.74 -16.88 17.16
N GLN A 65 -2.55 -18.18 16.98
CA GLN A 65 -2.03 -19.06 18.02
C GLN A 65 -0.56 -18.79 18.36
N CYS A 66 0.23 -18.37 17.34
CA CYS A 66 1.62 -17.98 17.56
C CYS A 66 1.78 -16.45 17.69
N HIS A 67 0.92 -15.68 17.01
CA HIS A 67 0.98 -14.23 16.95
C HIS A 67 -0.38 -13.60 17.33
N PRO A 68 -0.80 -13.67 18.60
CA PRO A 68 -2.06 -13.07 19.03
C PRO A 68 -2.06 -11.56 18.73
N ASN A 69 -3.13 -11.07 18.08
CA ASN A 69 -3.23 -9.67 17.62
C ASN A 69 -1.97 -9.21 16.86
N ALA A 70 -1.46 -10.05 15.96
CA ALA A 70 -0.24 -9.82 15.20
C ALA A 70 1.01 -9.47 16.04
N ALA A 71 1.06 -9.90 17.29
CA ALA A 71 2.22 -9.68 18.17
C ALA A 71 3.50 -10.28 17.57
N ASN A 72 4.62 -9.57 17.73
CA ASN A 72 5.96 -9.99 17.29
C ASN A 72 6.11 -10.21 15.77
N THR A 73 5.23 -9.63 14.94
CA THR A 73 5.34 -9.70 13.47
C THR A 73 6.22 -8.61 12.89
N HIS A 74 6.30 -7.45 13.55
CA HIS A 74 7.11 -6.29 13.16
C HIS A 74 6.94 -5.87 11.69
N PRO A 75 5.70 -5.58 11.22
CA PRO A 75 5.44 -5.16 9.85
C PRO A 75 6.18 -3.88 9.45
N GLU A 76 6.46 -3.01 10.41
CA GLU A 76 7.18 -1.74 10.25
C GLU A 76 8.64 -1.92 9.79
N THR A 77 9.18 -3.14 9.91
CA THR A 77 10.58 -3.42 9.54
C THR A 77 10.73 -3.98 8.12
N TYR A 78 9.63 -4.30 7.42
CA TYR A 78 9.70 -4.85 6.06
C TYR A 78 9.94 -3.77 4.99
N PRO A 79 10.64 -4.11 3.88
CA PRO A 79 11.27 -5.40 3.60
C PRO A 79 12.50 -5.65 4.49
N LYS A 80 12.68 -6.88 4.95
CA LYS A 80 13.83 -7.26 5.81
C LYS A 80 14.39 -8.62 5.46
N PHE A 81 15.61 -8.89 5.94
CA PHE A 81 16.19 -10.23 5.85
C PHE A 81 15.43 -11.20 6.74
N GLN A 82 15.00 -12.31 6.15
CA GLN A 82 14.34 -13.40 6.87
C GLN A 82 15.23 -14.63 6.85
N GLN A 83 15.64 -15.05 8.04
CA GLN A 83 16.56 -16.16 8.22
C GLN A 83 16.00 -17.47 7.63
N GLN A 84 14.68 -17.70 7.78
CA GLN A 84 13.96 -18.86 7.26
C GLN A 84 13.98 -18.95 5.72
N LEU A 85 14.08 -17.78 5.06
CA LEU A 85 14.09 -17.65 3.61
C LEU A 85 15.48 -17.39 3.05
N GLY A 86 16.46 -17.03 3.89
CA GLY A 86 17.83 -16.74 3.50
C GLY A 86 18.01 -15.48 2.61
N LYS A 87 17.04 -14.60 2.57
CA LYS A 87 17.03 -13.41 1.71
C LYS A 87 16.20 -12.25 2.29
N VAL A 88 16.36 -11.06 1.72
CA VAL A 88 15.49 -9.91 1.99
C VAL A 88 14.16 -10.11 1.27
N VAL A 89 13.05 -10.01 1.99
CA VAL A 89 11.70 -10.26 1.48
C VAL A 89 10.70 -9.21 1.95
N PRO A 90 9.62 -8.95 1.18
CA PRO A 90 8.44 -8.24 1.66
C PRO A 90 7.63 -9.12 2.63
N MET A 91 6.74 -8.49 3.42
CA MET A 91 5.94 -9.18 4.43
C MET A 91 5.12 -10.35 3.86
N ARG A 92 4.55 -10.19 2.67
CA ARG A 92 3.74 -11.23 2.00
C ARG A 92 4.48 -12.54 1.73
N GLU A 93 5.79 -12.51 1.47
CA GLU A 93 6.59 -13.72 1.32
C GLU A 93 6.75 -14.45 2.66
N MET A 94 6.91 -13.72 3.76
CA MET A 94 6.96 -14.31 5.10
C MET A 94 5.60 -14.87 5.52
N ILE A 95 4.49 -14.18 5.21
CA ILE A 95 3.13 -14.70 5.42
C ILE A 95 2.95 -16.04 4.69
N ASN A 96 3.33 -16.11 3.43
CA ASN A 96 3.26 -17.35 2.65
C ASN A 96 4.15 -18.46 3.22
N TRP A 97 5.34 -18.11 3.69
CA TRP A 97 6.20 -19.08 4.36
C TRP A 97 5.50 -19.68 5.60
N CYS A 98 4.86 -18.83 6.42
CA CYS A 98 4.10 -19.29 7.59
C CYS A 98 2.90 -20.15 7.21
N ILE A 99 2.18 -19.81 6.14
CA ILE A 99 1.05 -20.61 5.65
C ILE A 99 1.53 -22.01 5.22
N MET A 100 2.63 -22.08 4.48
CA MET A 100 3.13 -23.36 3.94
C MET A 100 3.80 -24.24 4.97
N ASN A 101 4.45 -23.67 5.97
CA ASN A 101 5.23 -24.43 6.96
C ASN A 101 4.47 -24.64 8.27
N PRO A 102 4.30 -23.65 9.16
CA PRO A 102 3.58 -23.86 10.44
C PRO A 102 2.13 -24.30 10.27
N LEU A 103 1.44 -23.85 9.21
CA LEU A 103 0.02 -24.16 8.99
C LEU A 103 -0.20 -25.33 8.02
N GLU A 104 0.84 -25.81 7.33
CA GLU A 104 0.77 -26.87 6.33
C GLU A 104 -0.24 -26.58 5.19
N GLY A 105 -0.40 -25.32 4.84
CA GLY A 105 -1.32 -24.85 3.83
C GLY A 105 -0.67 -24.64 2.46
N LYS A 106 -1.41 -23.95 1.60
CA LYS A 106 -0.93 -23.54 0.27
C LYS A 106 -0.70 -22.03 0.22
N ALA A 107 0.42 -21.63 -0.40
CA ALA A 107 0.71 -20.22 -0.60
C ALA A 107 -0.45 -19.48 -1.30
N LEU A 108 -0.78 -18.30 -0.81
CA LEU A 108 -1.70 -17.38 -1.47
C LEU A 108 -1.00 -16.70 -2.66
N ALA A 109 -1.75 -16.41 -3.72
CA ALA A 109 -1.25 -15.50 -4.75
C ALA A 109 -0.94 -14.14 -4.11
N VAL A 110 0.22 -13.56 -4.47
CA VAL A 110 0.74 -12.34 -3.83
C VAL A 110 -0.14 -11.10 -4.05
N ASP A 111 -0.97 -11.12 -5.09
CA ASP A 111 -1.94 -10.09 -5.47
C ASP A 111 -3.38 -10.44 -5.08
N SER A 112 -3.59 -11.53 -4.32
CA SER A 112 -4.92 -11.96 -3.90
C SER A 112 -5.51 -11.02 -2.83
N GLN A 113 -6.85 -10.95 -2.81
CA GLN A 113 -7.60 -10.23 -1.79
C GLN A 113 -7.25 -10.75 -0.37
N LYS A 114 -7.13 -12.06 -0.19
CA LYS A 114 -6.75 -12.65 1.11
C LYS A 114 -5.36 -12.19 1.57
N MET A 115 -4.38 -12.11 0.66
CA MET A 115 -3.04 -11.60 1.00
C MET A 115 -3.10 -10.12 1.38
N THR A 116 -3.81 -9.30 0.61
CA THR A 116 -4.02 -7.88 0.92
C THR A 116 -4.69 -7.71 2.28
N ALA A 117 -5.70 -8.52 2.59
CA ALA A 117 -6.41 -8.47 3.87
C ALA A 117 -5.50 -8.83 5.06
N LEU A 118 -4.69 -9.87 4.93
CA LEU A 118 -3.72 -10.25 5.97
C LEU A 118 -2.69 -9.15 6.22
N GLU A 119 -2.11 -8.54 5.16
CA GLU A 119 -1.17 -7.43 5.29
C GLU A 119 -1.84 -6.20 5.93
N ALA A 120 -3.07 -5.88 5.53
CA ALA A 120 -3.83 -4.77 6.10
C ALA A 120 -4.10 -4.98 7.60
N TYR A 121 -4.52 -6.18 8.01
CA TYR A 121 -4.75 -6.51 9.41
C TYR A 121 -3.47 -6.40 10.24
N VAL A 122 -2.39 -7.03 9.81
CA VAL A 122 -1.11 -7.01 10.55
C VAL A 122 -0.60 -5.57 10.70
N THR A 123 -0.68 -4.78 9.63
CA THR A 123 -0.26 -3.38 9.65
C THR A 123 -1.15 -2.55 10.58
N TRP A 124 -2.47 -2.77 10.56
CA TRP A 124 -3.42 -2.07 11.41
C TRP A 124 -3.19 -2.38 12.90
N GLU A 125 -3.05 -3.65 13.27
CA GLU A 125 -2.81 -4.07 14.67
C GLU A 125 -1.48 -3.53 15.21
N ARG A 126 -0.49 -3.37 14.35
CA ARG A 126 0.84 -2.89 14.73
C ARG A 126 1.08 -1.41 14.42
N ARG A 127 0.02 -0.65 14.04
CA ARG A 127 0.13 0.80 13.81
C ARG A 127 0.61 1.54 15.06
N GLY A 128 1.44 2.56 14.87
CA GLY A 128 2.01 3.35 15.96
C GLY A 128 3.17 2.67 16.71
N VAL A 129 3.55 1.45 16.32
CA VAL A 129 4.78 0.83 16.84
C VAL A 129 5.98 1.58 16.29
N LYS A 130 6.85 2.05 17.19
CA LYS A 130 8.06 2.76 16.82
C LYS A 130 9.04 1.81 16.11
N LEU A 131 9.57 2.27 14.95
CA LEU A 131 10.64 1.56 14.29
C LEU A 131 11.90 1.54 15.15
N GLU A 132 12.38 0.35 15.50
CA GLU A 132 13.63 0.13 16.21
C GLU A 132 14.58 -0.61 15.25
N PRO A 133 15.69 0.03 14.82
CA PRO A 133 16.65 -0.62 13.92
C PRO A 133 17.18 -1.94 14.51
N GLY A 134 17.21 -2.98 13.68
CA GLY A 134 17.70 -4.31 14.09
C GLY A 134 16.72 -5.17 14.89
N LYS A 135 15.50 -4.71 15.15
CA LYS A 135 14.45 -5.53 15.76
C LYS A 135 13.82 -6.48 14.73
N HIS A 136 13.76 -7.75 15.04
CA HIS A 136 13.24 -8.83 14.19
C HIS A 136 12.07 -9.54 14.83
#